data_9f187e6460dc5a79abcbf45d3e0ef58a
#
_entry.id   9f187e6460dc5a79abcbf45d3e0ef58a
#
_cell.length_a   1.000
_cell.length_b   1.000
_cell.length_c   1.000
_cell.angle_alpha   90.00
_cell.angle_beta   90.00
_cell.angle_gamma   90.00
#
_symmetry.space_group_name_H-M   'P 1'
#
loop_
_entity.id
_entity.type
_entity.pdbx_description
1 polymer ?
#
loop_
_entity_poly.entity_id
_entity_poly.type
_entity_poly.pdbx_seq_one_letter_code
_entity_poly.pdbx_strand_id
1 'polypeptide(L)'
;IQKFEGEGYHYNHTTIKKQLKKDGFDASVIDKEFEYPIYVSTLTYKDIIDTNHLWSLDAGLGDSFVKILSISDYNKLMRMQGKNGVSLEGDEFLVNSNYKGTISQVKEFLESKRAVTIGNTKLKPASINPLNNVYFVTTVENNDRGTLIVPDKVATTLKVQSRHYIGLYKERTDKRKIETFLNKWVEQYYFTDQNGDNSDFVYQTKVRASELYIGVMGVIVLVMLFVSAIFIIISLSILSLQTSTSALDSVRDYHILYLLGNKREQNKVILIQQIMSYFIVPLLVAIPLSISLSKALLGYFENFANTTVIIDIKYLSVAVLLFVTYSVVTYIVSWQIVDVN
;
A
#
# COMPACT_ATOMS: atom_id res chain seq x y z
N ILE A 1 0.44 -0.55 20.64
CA ILE A 1 -0.79 -0.25 21.41
C ILE A 1 -0.85 1.24 21.64
N GLN A 2 -1.97 1.83 21.38
CA GLN A 2 -2.28 3.24 21.62
C GLN A 2 -3.41 3.34 22.64
N LYS A 3 -3.27 4.21 23.61
CA LYS A 3 -4.29 4.58 24.59
C LYS A 3 -4.60 6.08 24.43
N PHE A 4 -5.87 6.43 24.34
CA PHE A 4 -6.32 7.82 24.32
C PHE A 4 -6.42 8.40 25.73
N GLU A 5 -6.14 9.69 25.88
CA GLU A 5 -6.22 10.41 27.15
C GLU A 5 -7.07 11.67 26.99
N GLY A 6 -8.00 11.93 27.90
CA GLY A 6 -8.84 13.11 27.89
C GLY A 6 -10.24 12.90 28.47
N GLU A 7 -11.11 13.88 28.37
CA GLU A 7 -12.52 13.77 28.76
C GLU A 7 -13.22 12.74 27.86
N GLY A 8 -13.97 11.83 28.47
CA GLY A 8 -14.65 10.73 27.76
C GLY A 8 -13.88 9.41 27.69
N TYR A 9 -12.62 9.36 28.18
CA TYR A 9 -11.86 8.13 28.26
C TYR A 9 -11.73 7.64 29.70
N HIS A 10 -12.03 6.35 29.95
CA HIS A 10 -12.18 5.79 31.29
C HIS A 10 -10.86 5.49 32.02
N TYR A 11 -9.72 5.50 31.35
CA TYR A 11 -8.42 5.12 31.92
C TYR A 11 -7.48 6.31 32.10
N ASN A 12 -7.63 7.03 33.21
CA ASN A 12 -6.70 8.09 33.60
C ASN A 12 -5.49 7.50 34.36
N HIS A 13 -4.29 7.98 34.04
CA HIS A 13 -3.04 7.84 34.81
C HIS A 13 -2.34 6.50 34.86
N THR A 14 -2.83 5.42 34.23
CA THR A 14 -2.12 4.15 34.21
C THR A 14 -1.34 3.98 32.90
N THR A 15 -0.04 3.70 32.99
CA THR A 15 0.75 3.39 31.80
C THR A 15 0.27 2.07 31.18
N ILE A 16 0.29 1.98 29.85
CA ILE A 16 -0.12 0.78 29.11
C ILE A 16 0.63 -0.44 29.64
N LYS A 17 1.93 -0.29 29.86
CA LYS A 17 2.80 -1.34 30.40
C LYS A 17 2.33 -1.86 31.76
N LYS A 18 1.94 -0.96 32.68
CA LYS A 18 1.44 -1.36 34.02
C LYS A 18 0.13 -2.12 33.90
N GLN A 19 -0.76 -1.66 33.03
CA GLN A 19 -2.04 -2.31 32.81
C GLN A 19 -1.87 -3.71 32.21
N LEU A 20 -1.07 -3.86 31.15
CA LEU A 20 -0.75 -5.15 30.54
C LEU A 20 -0.19 -6.16 31.57
N LYS A 21 0.76 -5.72 32.42
CA LYS A 21 1.33 -6.57 33.46
C LYS A 21 0.30 -6.97 34.52
N LYS A 22 -0.56 -6.04 34.93
CA LYS A 22 -1.63 -6.32 35.89
C LYS A 22 -2.59 -7.38 35.37
N ASP A 23 -2.88 -7.34 34.07
CA ASP A 23 -3.80 -8.24 33.39
C ASP A 23 -3.14 -9.54 32.90
N GLY A 24 -1.89 -9.79 33.33
CA GLY A 24 -1.20 -11.08 33.13
C GLY A 24 -0.37 -11.19 31.86
N PHE A 25 -0.02 -10.07 31.22
CA PHE A 25 0.88 -10.10 30.07
C PHE A 25 2.30 -10.50 30.49
N ASP A 26 2.83 -11.54 29.85
CA ASP A 26 4.21 -11.97 30.06
C ASP A 26 5.19 -11.01 29.38
N ALA A 27 5.72 -10.07 30.14
CA ALA A 27 6.67 -9.09 29.63
C ALA A 27 8.06 -9.68 29.29
N SER A 28 8.34 -10.94 29.68
CA SER A 28 9.63 -11.58 29.37
C SER A 28 9.84 -11.83 27.87
N VAL A 29 8.77 -11.85 27.10
CA VAL A 29 8.79 -12.03 25.64
C VAL A 29 9.26 -10.79 24.88
N ILE A 30 9.32 -9.63 25.54
CA ILE A 30 9.74 -8.36 24.94
C ILE A 30 11.26 -8.23 24.99
N ASP A 31 11.86 -7.90 23.87
CA ASP A 31 13.29 -7.55 23.75
C ASP A 31 13.53 -6.07 24.04
N LYS A 32 12.81 -5.20 23.32
CA LYS A 32 12.87 -3.75 23.48
C LYS A 32 11.47 -3.19 23.60
N GLU A 33 11.29 -2.22 24.45
CA GLU A 33 10.01 -1.54 24.66
C GLU A 33 10.19 -0.05 24.86
N PHE A 34 9.18 0.70 24.46
CA PHE A 34 9.13 2.15 24.67
C PHE A 34 7.70 2.63 24.72
N GLU A 35 7.41 3.50 25.70
CA GLU A 35 6.13 4.19 25.81
C GLU A 35 6.37 5.70 25.68
N TYR A 36 5.59 6.35 24.80
CA TYR A 36 5.73 7.77 24.53
C TYR A 36 4.37 8.44 24.34
N PRO A 37 4.25 9.72 24.72
CA PRO A 37 3.06 10.50 24.47
C PRO A 37 3.06 11.07 23.04
N ILE A 38 1.87 11.22 22.49
CA ILE A 38 1.58 12.14 21.39
C ILE A 38 0.83 13.30 21.96
N TYR A 39 1.30 14.51 21.65
CA TYR A 39 0.69 15.73 22.09
C TYR A 39 -0.20 16.31 20.97
N VAL A 40 -1.18 17.13 21.37
CA VAL A 40 -2.02 17.87 20.45
C VAL A 40 -1.75 19.36 20.58
N SER A 41 -1.76 20.05 19.44
CA SER A 41 -1.70 21.52 19.38
C SER A 41 -3.03 22.08 18.92
N THR A 42 -3.09 23.40 18.82
CA THR A 42 -4.19 24.12 18.18
C THR A 42 -4.08 24.18 16.65
N LEU A 43 -2.94 23.73 16.09
CA LEU A 43 -2.73 23.66 14.64
C LEU A 43 -3.51 22.51 14.06
N THR A 44 -4.17 22.76 12.94
CA THR A 44 -4.84 21.73 12.13
C THR A 44 -4.02 21.43 10.88
N TYR A 45 -4.36 20.34 10.19
CA TYR A 45 -3.66 20.02 8.94
C TYR A 45 -3.88 21.08 7.86
N LYS A 46 -4.96 21.86 7.87
CA LYS A 46 -5.17 23.02 6.98
C LYS A 46 -4.07 24.07 7.12
N ASP A 47 -3.40 24.14 8.26
CA ASP A 47 -2.34 25.11 8.50
C ASP A 47 -1.03 24.73 7.85
N ILE A 48 -0.84 23.44 7.50
CA ILE A 48 0.42 22.87 6.99
C ILE A 48 0.30 22.21 5.63
N ILE A 49 -0.92 21.88 5.15
CA ILE A 49 -1.15 21.28 3.83
C ILE A 49 -2.38 21.89 3.15
N ASP A 50 -2.40 21.92 1.83
CA ASP A 50 -3.60 22.25 1.07
C ASP A 50 -4.54 21.04 1.02
N THR A 51 -5.67 21.16 1.71
CA THR A 51 -6.65 20.08 1.84
C THR A 51 -7.61 19.97 0.65
N ASN A 52 -7.58 20.92 -0.29
CA ASN A 52 -8.48 20.92 -1.46
C ASN A 52 -8.13 19.83 -2.47
N HIS A 53 -6.90 19.33 -2.44
CA HIS A 53 -6.39 18.30 -3.34
C HIS A 53 -6.19 16.94 -2.64
N LEU A 54 -6.70 16.78 -1.43
CA LEU A 54 -6.64 15.50 -0.73
C LEU A 54 -7.59 14.47 -1.37
N TRP A 55 -7.18 13.23 -1.37
CA TRP A 55 -8.02 12.12 -1.81
C TRP A 55 -9.24 11.98 -0.90
N SER A 56 -10.32 11.40 -1.41
CA SER A 56 -11.56 11.18 -0.66
C SER A 56 -11.37 10.40 0.65
N LEU A 57 -10.35 9.55 0.73
CA LEU A 57 -9.97 8.79 1.94
C LEU A 57 -9.39 9.68 3.05
N ASP A 58 -8.91 10.86 2.69
CA ASP A 58 -8.40 11.87 3.63
C ASP A 58 -9.44 12.97 3.92
N ALA A 59 -10.70 12.75 3.55
CA ALA A 59 -11.79 13.67 3.87
C ALA A 59 -11.86 13.89 5.40
N GLY A 60 -11.84 15.13 5.81
CA GLY A 60 -11.80 15.53 7.24
C GLY A 60 -10.39 15.63 7.84
N LEU A 61 -9.33 15.21 7.17
CA LEU A 61 -7.96 15.39 7.66
C LEU A 61 -7.68 16.87 7.97
N GLY A 62 -8.14 17.77 7.12
CA GLY A 62 -7.89 19.21 7.28
C GLY A 62 -8.32 19.77 8.62
N ASP A 63 -9.43 19.30 9.17
CA ASP A 63 -9.96 19.74 10.45
C ASP A 63 -9.34 19.01 11.65
N SER A 64 -8.56 17.96 11.39
CA SER A 64 -7.86 17.21 12.43
C SER A 64 -6.65 17.99 12.94
N PHE A 65 -6.40 17.92 14.24
CA PHE A 65 -5.23 18.53 14.86
C PHE A 65 -3.94 17.82 14.45
N VAL A 66 -2.90 18.62 14.21
CA VAL A 66 -1.57 18.11 13.89
C VAL A 66 -0.98 17.43 15.13
N LYS A 67 -0.47 16.24 14.95
CA LYS A 67 0.21 15.47 15.99
C LYS A 67 1.58 16.09 16.29
N ILE A 68 1.94 16.09 17.56
CA ILE A 68 3.24 16.59 18.02
C ILE A 68 3.96 15.51 18.79
N LEU A 69 5.24 15.34 18.50
CA LEU A 69 6.15 14.42 19.14
C LEU A 69 7.39 15.16 19.64
N SER A 70 7.86 14.82 20.84
CA SER A 70 9.12 15.35 21.33
C SER A 70 10.31 14.80 20.55
N ILE A 71 11.37 15.60 20.40
CA ILE A 71 12.59 15.15 19.71
C ILE A 71 13.25 13.97 20.41
N SER A 72 13.24 13.95 21.74
CA SER A 72 13.81 12.85 22.52
C SER A 72 13.08 11.54 22.26
N ASP A 73 11.73 11.58 22.21
CA ASP A 73 10.93 10.40 21.93
C ASP A 73 11.10 9.94 20.50
N TYR A 74 11.08 10.86 19.53
CA TYR A 74 11.39 10.54 18.14
C TYR A 74 12.73 9.85 17.99
N ASN A 75 13.78 10.40 18.61
CA ASN A 75 15.13 9.83 18.54
C ASN A 75 15.24 8.45 19.20
N LYS A 76 14.49 8.19 20.28
CA LYS A 76 14.39 6.84 20.86
C LYS A 76 13.74 5.86 19.91
N LEU A 77 12.66 6.25 19.25
CA LEU A 77 11.97 5.43 18.25
C LEU A 77 12.90 5.09 17.07
N MET A 78 13.66 6.07 16.59
CA MET A 78 14.63 5.84 15.51
C MET A 78 15.73 4.86 15.95
N ARG A 79 16.29 5.03 17.15
CA ARG A 79 17.28 4.09 17.69
C ARG A 79 16.74 2.68 17.87
N MET A 80 15.48 2.52 18.27
CA MET A 80 14.87 1.18 18.35
C MET A 80 14.83 0.48 16.99
N GLN A 81 14.73 1.24 15.90
CA GLN A 81 14.74 0.74 14.52
C GLN A 81 16.14 0.64 13.91
N GLY A 82 17.20 0.94 14.67
CA GLY A 82 18.59 0.98 14.18
C GLY A 82 18.90 2.17 13.28
N LYS A 83 18.07 3.24 13.33
CA LYS A 83 18.25 4.47 12.55
C LYS A 83 18.93 5.56 13.38
N ASN A 84 19.56 6.51 12.70
CA ASN A 84 20.12 7.69 13.34
C ASN A 84 19.01 8.63 13.82
N GLY A 85 19.26 9.32 14.91
CA GLY A 85 18.43 10.41 15.40
C GLY A 85 18.69 11.71 14.63
N VAL A 86 17.89 12.72 14.95
CA VAL A 86 18.00 14.08 14.42
C VAL A 86 18.28 15.07 15.55
N SER A 87 18.78 16.27 15.22
CA SER A 87 18.99 17.37 16.17
C SER A 87 18.06 18.54 15.83
N LEU A 88 17.67 19.29 16.84
CA LEU A 88 16.90 20.53 16.73
C LEU A 88 17.50 21.58 17.64
N GLU A 89 17.49 22.82 17.18
CA GLU A 89 17.71 23.99 18.06
C GLU A 89 16.42 24.33 18.82
N GLY A 90 16.54 25.20 19.83
CA GLY A 90 15.45 25.46 20.78
C GLY A 90 14.21 26.12 20.19
N ASP A 91 14.34 26.78 19.04
CA ASP A 91 13.28 27.51 18.32
C ASP A 91 12.92 26.88 16.97
N GLU A 92 13.27 25.61 16.77
CA GLU A 92 13.06 24.90 15.52
C GLU A 92 12.08 23.73 15.65
N PHE A 93 11.51 23.33 14.50
CA PHE A 93 10.74 22.10 14.36
C PHE A 93 11.12 21.35 13.09
N LEU A 94 10.89 20.05 13.10
CA LEU A 94 10.92 19.19 11.92
C LEU A 94 9.52 18.63 11.67
N VAL A 95 9.24 18.22 10.44
CA VAL A 95 8.02 17.50 10.11
C VAL A 95 8.40 16.11 9.62
N ASN A 96 7.80 15.09 10.19
CA ASN A 96 7.84 13.74 9.63
C ASN A 96 6.59 13.52 8.79
N SER A 97 6.76 13.17 7.53
CA SER A 97 5.68 12.75 6.64
C SER A 97 6.20 11.69 5.70
N ASN A 98 5.60 10.54 5.70
CA ASN A 98 5.95 9.43 4.81
C ASN A 98 4.79 9.03 3.88
N TYR A 99 3.68 9.78 3.91
CA TYR A 99 2.53 9.54 3.06
C TYR A 99 2.67 10.30 1.74
N LYS A 100 2.70 9.57 0.63
CA LYS A 100 2.87 10.14 -0.71
C LYS A 100 1.79 11.19 -1.06
N GLY A 101 0.60 11.04 -0.51
CA GLY A 101 -0.52 11.98 -0.73
C GLY A 101 -0.32 13.35 -0.11
N THR A 102 0.52 13.50 0.92
CA THR A 102 0.74 14.77 1.61
C THR A 102 2.19 15.25 1.58
N ILE A 103 3.15 14.39 1.26
CA ILE A 103 4.59 14.70 1.39
C ILE A 103 5.02 15.91 0.53
N SER A 104 4.45 16.08 -0.66
CA SER A 104 4.74 17.21 -1.55
C SER A 104 4.24 18.52 -0.97
N GLN A 105 3.05 18.53 -0.40
CA GLN A 105 2.42 19.70 0.21
C GLN A 105 3.12 20.10 1.52
N VAL A 106 3.51 19.08 2.34
CA VAL A 106 4.34 19.31 3.52
C VAL A 106 5.68 19.92 3.12
N LYS A 107 6.29 19.48 2.02
CA LYS A 107 7.53 20.07 1.50
C LYS A 107 7.32 21.53 1.07
N GLU A 108 6.27 21.84 0.35
CA GLU A 108 5.91 23.20 -0.06
C GLU A 108 5.71 24.13 1.16
N PHE A 109 5.01 23.62 2.18
CA PHE A 109 4.88 24.34 3.45
C PHE A 109 6.25 24.65 4.10
N LEU A 110 7.16 23.68 4.15
CA LEU A 110 8.50 23.85 4.73
C LEU A 110 9.38 24.79 3.89
N GLU A 111 9.27 24.77 2.58
CA GLU A 111 9.96 25.69 1.65
C GLU A 111 9.51 27.14 1.83
N SER A 112 8.25 27.36 2.22
CA SER A 112 7.76 28.71 2.54
C SER A 112 8.41 29.33 3.78
N LYS A 113 9.16 28.53 4.58
CA LYS A 113 9.81 28.92 5.84
C LYS A 113 8.86 29.59 6.85
N ARG A 114 7.58 29.30 6.74
CA ARG A 114 6.55 29.85 7.62
C ARG A 114 6.77 29.31 9.03
N ALA A 115 6.90 30.24 9.99
CA ALA A 115 6.94 29.87 11.40
C ALA A 115 5.54 29.48 11.90
N VAL A 116 5.50 28.51 12.82
CA VAL A 116 4.28 28.07 13.47
C VAL A 116 4.34 28.41 14.95
N THR A 117 3.18 28.68 15.55
CA THR A 117 3.07 28.89 16.99
C THR A 117 2.51 27.63 17.64
N ILE A 118 3.26 27.05 18.55
CA ILE A 118 2.88 25.83 19.28
C ILE A 118 2.87 26.17 20.77
N GLY A 119 1.70 26.11 21.38
CA GLY A 119 1.51 26.67 22.72
C GLY A 119 1.84 28.19 22.72
N ASN A 120 2.80 28.56 23.51
CA ASN A 120 3.28 29.94 23.59
C ASN A 120 4.61 30.17 22.85
N THR A 121 5.10 29.19 22.11
CA THR A 121 6.41 29.23 21.46
C THR A 121 6.27 29.32 19.95
N LYS A 122 6.96 30.30 19.36
CA LYS A 122 7.05 30.42 17.88
C LYS A 122 8.26 29.64 17.41
N LEU A 123 8.04 28.69 16.51
CA LEU A 123 9.06 27.81 15.97
C LEU A 123 9.21 28.02 14.46
N LYS A 124 10.44 27.86 13.94
CA LYS A 124 10.76 27.89 12.51
C LYS A 124 11.14 26.50 12.01
N PRO A 125 10.94 26.19 10.73
CA PRO A 125 11.35 24.88 10.19
C PRO A 125 12.88 24.76 10.18
N ALA A 126 13.39 23.65 10.70
CA ALA A 126 14.83 23.34 10.69
C ALA A 126 15.29 22.78 9.32
N SER A 127 14.37 22.28 8.50
CA SER A 127 14.64 21.70 7.20
C SER A 127 13.52 22.02 6.23
N ILE A 128 13.88 22.16 4.96
CA ILE A 128 12.91 22.29 3.84
C ILE A 128 12.37 20.94 3.35
N ASN A 129 13.01 19.84 3.76
CA ASN A 129 12.55 18.51 3.41
C ASN A 129 11.94 17.82 4.65
N PRO A 130 10.77 17.19 4.51
CA PRO A 130 10.21 16.39 5.58
C PRO A 130 11.08 15.17 5.84
N LEU A 131 11.07 14.68 7.07
CA LEU A 131 11.58 13.37 7.40
C LEU A 131 10.62 12.32 6.84
N ASN A 132 11.15 11.23 6.32
CA ASN A 132 10.34 10.15 5.73
C ASN A 132 10.58 8.84 6.51
N ASN A 133 10.22 8.84 7.79
CA ASN A 133 10.40 7.69 8.64
C ASN A 133 9.06 7.12 9.10
N VAL A 134 8.98 5.78 9.15
CA VAL A 134 7.89 5.09 9.81
C VAL A 134 8.23 4.99 11.28
N TYR A 135 7.51 5.68 12.14
CA TYR A 135 7.72 5.63 13.59
C TYR A 135 6.50 5.06 14.33
N PHE A 136 5.33 5.05 13.71
CA PHE A 136 4.16 4.41 14.27
C PHE A 136 3.38 3.66 13.18
N VAL A 137 2.60 2.66 13.59
CA VAL A 137 1.79 1.83 12.71
C VAL A 137 0.34 1.91 13.17
N THR A 138 -0.56 2.26 12.26
CA THR A 138 -2.01 2.17 12.50
C THR A 138 -2.57 0.87 11.94
N THR A 139 -3.81 0.56 12.27
CA THR A 139 -4.51 -0.63 11.79
C THR A 139 -4.69 -0.66 10.26
N VAL A 140 -4.65 0.49 9.62
CA VAL A 140 -4.93 0.63 8.18
C VAL A 140 -3.70 1.08 7.41
N GLU A 141 -2.80 1.86 8.03
CA GLU A 141 -1.75 2.56 7.31
C GLU A 141 -0.46 2.69 8.12
N ASN A 142 0.68 2.49 7.47
CA ASN A 142 1.99 2.93 7.98
C ASN A 142 2.28 4.39 7.62
N ASN A 143 1.24 5.20 7.46
CA ASN A 143 1.34 6.52 6.85
C ASN A 143 1.27 7.61 7.91
N ASP A 144 2.33 8.41 7.96
CA ASP A 144 2.34 9.67 8.70
C ASP A 144 2.07 10.82 7.72
N ARG A 145 0.96 11.50 7.93
CA ARG A 145 0.50 12.62 7.08
C ARG A 145 1.16 13.94 7.41
N GLY A 146 1.96 13.99 8.45
CA GLY A 146 2.67 15.16 8.93
C GLY A 146 2.60 15.26 10.46
N THR A 147 3.62 14.75 11.14
CA THR A 147 3.79 14.94 12.59
C THR A 147 4.89 15.97 12.83
N LEU A 148 4.62 16.96 13.66
CA LEU A 148 5.64 17.91 14.05
C LEU A 148 6.52 17.33 15.16
N ILE A 149 7.83 17.40 14.95
CA ILE A 149 8.84 17.05 15.94
C ILE A 149 9.39 18.35 16.50
N VAL A 150 9.22 18.54 17.81
CA VAL A 150 9.54 19.79 18.50
C VAL A 150 10.50 19.53 19.66
N PRO A 151 11.21 20.57 20.16
CA PRO A 151 12.01 20.46 21.36
C PRO A 151 11.18 19.98 22.57
N ASP A 152 11.79 19.16 23.43
CA ASP A 152 11.11 18.55 24.59
C ASP A 152 10.43 19.59 25.49
N LYS A 153 11.08 20.74 25.68
CA LYS A 153 10.53 21.84 26.48
C LYS A 153 9.19 22.38 25.93
N VAL A 154 9.03 22.36 24.61
CA VAL A 154 7.78 22.79 23.96
C VAL A 154 6.75 21.69 24.06
N ALA A 155 7.12 20.45 23.74
CA ALA A 155 6.19 19.32 23.79
C ALA A 155 5.55 19.15 25.18
N THR A 156 6.33 19.24 26.23
CA THR A 156 5.85 19.05 27.63
C THR A 156 4.89 20.11 28.13
N THR A 157 4.75 21.25 27.45
CA THR A 157 3.73 22.25 27.77
C THR A 157 2.34 21.95 27.21
N LEU A 158 2.25 20.97 26.31
CA LEU A 158 1.03 20.63 25.58
C LEU A 158 0.24 19.54 26.29
N LYS A 159 -1.06 19.47 25.96
CA LYS A 159 -1.93 18.38 26.41
C LYS A 159 -1.56 17.08 25.71
N VAL A 160 -1.46 16.00 26.47
CA VAL A 160 -1.30 14.64 25.90
C VAL A 160 -2.63 14.23 25.27
N GLN A 161 -2.59 13.82 24.02
CA GLN A 161 -3.73 13.27 23.29
C GLN A 161 -3.81 11.76 23.46
N SER A 162 -2.67 11.09 23.35
CA SER A 162 -2.61 9.66 23.48
C SER A 162 -1.21 9.19 23.88
N ARG A 163 -1.15 8.00 24.51
CA ARG A 163 0.09 7.31 24.80
C ARG A 163 0.23 6.09 23.91
N HIS A 164 1.42 5.91 23.40
CA HIS A 164 1.76 4.82 22.52
C HIS A 164 2.77 3.92 23.19
N TYR A 165 2.49 2.62 23.22
CA TYR A 165 3.41 1.60 23.69
C TYR A 165 3.84 0.73 22.50
N ILE A 166 5.15 0.66 22.29
CA ILE A 166 5.78 -0.18 21.28
C ILE A 166 6.63 -1.23 21.98
N GLY A 167 6.43 -2.50 21.59
CA GLY A 167 7.24 -3.63 22.03
C GLY A 167 7.78 -4.41 20.83
N LEU A 168 9.07 -4.71 20.86
CA LEU A 168 9.71 -5.63 19.94
C LEU A 168 9.86 -6.98 20.62
N TYR A 169 9.39 -8.04 19.97
CA TYR A 169 9.49 -9.39 20.52
C TYR A 169 10.87 -9.99 20.30
N LYS A 170 11.31 -10.84 21.21
CA LYS A 170 12.47 -11.71 21.03
C LYS A 170 12.24 -12.63 19.84
N GLU A 171 13.29 -12.99 19.11
CA GLU A 171 13.20 -13.75 17.85
C GLU A 171 12.45 -15.09 17.96
N ARG A 172 12.64 -15.81 19.09
CA ARG A 172 12.04 -17.14 19.33
C ARG A 172 10.69 -17.11 20.02
N THR A 173 10.01 -15.98 20.07
CA THR A 173 8.74 -15.84 20.75
C THR A 173 7.59 -16.40 19.93
N ASP A 174 6.66 -17.11 20.58
CA ASP A 174 5.40 -17.54 19.95
C ASP A 174 4.47 -16.33 19.77
N LYS A 175 4.54 -15.78 18.58
CA LYS A 175 3.77 -14.58 18.20
C LYS A 175 2.26 -14.80 18.24
N ARG A 176 1.79 -16.02 17.92
CA ARG A 176 0.35 -16.33 17.92
C ARG A 176 -0.24 -16.32 19.32
N LYS A 177 0.49 -16.85 20.30
CA LYS A 177 0.06 -16.84 21.69
C LYS A 177 -0.08 -15.41 22.23
N ILE A 178 0.87 -14.54 21.86
CA ILE A 178 0.81 -13.12 22.22
C ILE A 178 -0.39 -12.44 21.55
N GLU A 179 -0.60 -12.70 20.27
CA GLU A 179 -1.73 -12.15 19.52
C GLU A 179 -3.06 -12.56 20.16
N THR A 180 -3.22 -13.81 20.52
CA THR A 180 -4.43 -14.31 21.20
C THR A 180 -4.66 -13.59 22.53
N PHE A 181 -3.59 -13.36 23.31
CA PHE A 181 -3.70 -12.58 24.55
C PHE A 181 -4.13 -11.14 24.27
N LEU A 182 -3.44 -10.46 23.37
CA LEU A 182 -3.71 -9.05 23.06
C LEU A 182 -5.10 -8.83 22.45
N ASN A 183 -5.58 -9.75 21.61
CA ASN A 183 -6.95 -9.72 21.10
C ASN A 183 -7.97 -9.72 22.23
N LYS A 184 -7.87 -10.70 23.13
CA LYS A 184 -8.77 -10.79 24.31
C LYS A 184 -8.65 -9.58 25.23
N TRP A 185 -7.41 -9.11 25.43
CA TRP A 185 -7.17 -7.95 26.29
C TRP A 185 -7.82 -6.69 25.71
N VAL A 186 -7.71 -6.44 24.41
CA VAL A 186 -8.34 -5.28 23.76
C VAL A 186 -9.87 -5.44 23.74
N GLU A 187 -10.39 -6.62 23.44
CA GLU A 187 -11.84 -6.89 23.49
C GLU A 187 -12.44 -6.55 24.86
N GLN A 188 -11.73 -6.84 25.95
CA GLN A 188 -12.17 -6.49 27.29
C GLN A 188 -12.34 -4.99 27.50
N TYR A 189 -11.52 -4.16 26.86
CA TYR A 189 -11.59 -2.70 26.96
C TYR A 189 -12.43 -2.05 25.87
N TYR A 190 -12.66 -2.76 24.77
CA TYR A 190 -13.44 -2.26 23.62
C TYR A 190 -14.95 -2.45 23.81
N PHE A 191 -15.35 -3.56 24.42
CA PHE A 191 -16.77 -3.93 24.55
C PHE A 191 -17.36 -3.66 25.93
N THR A 192 -16.61 -3.14 26.89
CA THR A 192 -17.14 -2.80 28.22
C THR A 192 -17.93 -1.50 28.25
N ASP A 193 -17.88 -0.69 27.22
CA ASP A 193 -18.70 0.52 27.12
C ASP A 193 -20.01 0.22 26.40
N GLN A 194 -21.10 0.09 27.18
CA GLN A 194 -22.45 -0.14 26.68
C GLN A 194 -23.03 1.06 25.91
N ASN A 195 -22.33 2.18 25.83
CA ASN A 195 -22.80 3.41 25.18
C ASN A 195 -22.24 3.60 23.77
N GLY A 196 -21.43 2.70 23.25
CA GLY A 196 -20.98 2.71 21.85
C GLY A 196 -19.94 3.79 21.49
N ASP A 197 -19.42 4.52 22.46
CA ASP A 197 -18.44 5.58 22.23
C ASP A 197 -17.04 5.17 22.69
N ASN A 198 -16.13 5.14 21.69
CA ASN A 198 -14.67 5.20 21.77
C ASN A 198 -13.93 4.16 22.63
N SER A 199 -13.31 3.20 21.94
CA SER A 199 -12.31 2.35 22.59
C SER A 199 -11.14 3.16 23.13
N ASP A 200 -10.85 3.01 24.41
CA ASP A 200 -9.70 3.64 25.06
C ASP A 200 -8.36 3.14 24.53
N PHE A 201 -8.37 1.99 23.86
CA PHE A 201 -7.19 1.31 23.33
C PHE A 201 -7.35 0.90 21.88
N VAL A 202 -6.33 1.22 21.10
CA VAL A 202 -6.13 0.66 19.75
C VAL A 202 -4.84 -0.11 19.75
N TYR A 203 -4.83 -1.31 19.18
CA TYR A 203 -3.60 -2.06 19.04
C TYR A 203 -3.40 -2.59 17.63
N GLN A 204 -2.15 -2.69 17.25
CA GLN A 204 -1.71 -3.27 16.00
C GLN A 204 -0.46 -4.11 16.25
N THR A 205 -0.43 -5.30 15.68
CA THR A 205 0.77 -6.13 15.63
C THR A 205 1.19 -6.38 14.20
N LYS A 206 2.46 -6.72 14.02
CA LYS A 206 2.96 -7.10 12.69
C LYS A 206 2.23 -8.33 12.14
N VAL A 207 1.86 -9.27 13.01
CA VAL A 207 1.11 -10.48 12.63
C VAL A 207 -0.26 -10.09 12.10
N ARG A 208 -1.03 -9.35 12.89
CA ARG A 208 -2.38 -8.89 12.50
C ARG A 208 -2.38 -8.05 11.23
N ALA A 209 -1.45 -7.10 11.12
CA ALA A 209 -1.31 -6.29 9.91
C ALA A 209 -1.01 -7.16 8.69
N SER A 210 -0.10 -8.13 8.83
CA SER A 210 0.25 -9.05 7.74
C SER A 210 -0.92 -9.95 7.36
N GLU A 211 -1.65 -10.51 8.33
CA GLU A 211 -2.80 -11.39 8.07
C GLU A 211 -3.95 -10.65 7.38
N LEU A 212 -4.27 -9.44 7.85
CA LEU A 212 -5.28 -8.59 7.20
C LEU A 212 -4.88 -8.24 5.76
N TYR A 213 -3.62 -7.81 5.58
CA TYR A 213 -3.12 -7.43 4.27
C TYR A 213 -3.11 -8.62 3.30
N ILE A 214 -2.56 -9.76 3.72
CA ILE A 214 -2.52 -10.97 2.90
C ILE A 214 -3.93 -11.48 2.61
N GLY A 215 -4.83 -11.45 3.59
CA GLY A 215 -6.21 -11.88 3.42
C GLY A 215 -6.95 -11.04 2.38
N VAL A 216 -6.97 -9.73 2.55
CA VAL A 216 -7.67 -8.81 1.62
C VAL A 216 -7.04 -8.83 0.24
N MET A 217 -5.71 -8.69 0.15
CA MET A 217 -5.01 -8.70 -1.12
C MET A 217 -5.07 -10.05 -1.82
N GLY A 218 -5.04 -11.14 -1.05
CA GLY A 218 -5.19 -12.50 -1.58
C GLY A 218 -6.53 -12.71 -2.28
N VAL A 219 -7.62 -12.23 -1.68
CA VAL A 219 -8.97 -12.31 -2.30
C VAL A 219 -9.03 -11.47 -3.56
N ILE A 220 -8.53 -10.23 -3.53
CA ILE A 220 -8.50 -9.33 -4.71
C ILE A 220 -7.72 -9.97 -5.85
N VAL A 221 -6.51 -10.49 -5.58
CA VAL A 221 -5.67 -11.15 -6.59
C VAL A 221 -6.36 -12.38 -7.16
N LEU A 222 -7.00 -13.21 -6.32
CA LEU A 222 -7.73 -14.40 -6.76
C LEU A 222 -8.89 -14.04 -7.70
N VAL A 223 -9.69 -13.04 -7.35
CA VAL A 223 -10.77 -12.55 -8.22
C VAL A 223 -10.23 -12.01 -9.54
N MET A 224 -9.16 -11.20 -9.50
CA MET A 224 -8.53 -10.67 -10.71
C MET A 224 -7.97 -11.76 -11.61
N LEU A 225 -7.34 -12.80 -11.05
CA LEU A 225 -6.86 -13.96 -11.81
C LEU A 225 -8.00 -14.72 -12.47
N PHE A 226 -9.10 -14.94 -11.75
CA PHE A 226 -10.26 -15.63 -12.29
C PHE A 226 -10.89 -14.86 -13.45
N VAL A 227 -11.13 -13.56 -13.27
CA VAL A 227 -11.66 -12.68 -14.32
C VAL A 227 -10.72 -12.64 -15.53
N SER A 228 -9.41 -12.52 -15.30
CA SER A 228 -8.40 -12.54 -16.37
C SER A 228 -8.42 -13.85 -17.15
N ALA A 229 -8.54 -14.99 -16.48
CA ALA A 229 -8.63 -16.29 -17.13
C ALA A 229 -9.86 -16.39 -18.05
N ILE A 230 -11.02 -15.93 -17.59
CA ILE A 230 -12.23 -15.87 -18.40
C ILE A 230 -12.02 -14.99 -19.65
N PHE A 231 -11.47 -13.80 -19.49
CA PHE A 231 -11.20 -12.91 -20.64
C PHE A 231 -10.21 -13.52 -21.64
N ILE A 232 -9.17 -14.19 -21.16
CA ILE A 232 -8.20 -14.90 -22.01
C ILE A 232 -8.92 -15.98 -22.81
N ILE A 233 -9.72 -16.85 -22.19
CA ILE A 233 -10.46 -17.93 -22.86
C ILE A 233 -11.38 -17.36 -23.93
N ILE A 234 -12.18 -16.33 -23.61
CA ILE A 234 -13.08 -15.69 -24.56
C ILE A 234 -12.31 -15.10 -25.74
N SER A 235 -11.27 -14.33 -25.47
CA SER A 235 -10.47 -13.67 -26.50
C SER A 235 -9.81 -14.69 -27.45
N LEU A 236 -9.25 -15.74 -26.88
CA LEU A 236 -8.61 -16.79 -27.65
C LEU A 236 -9.64 -17.56 -28.48
N SER A 237 -10.83 -17.83 -27.95
CA SER A 237 -11.92 -18.49 -28.69
C SER A 237 -12.39 -17.67 -29.88
N ILE A 238 -12.54 -16.35 -29.70
CA ILE A 238 -12.93 -15.44 -30.78
C ILE A 238 -11.84 -15.40 -31.86
N LEU A 239 -10.56 -15.27 -31.48
CA LEU A 239 -9.45 -15.26 -32.43
C LEU A 239 -9.35 -16.58 -33.20
N SER A 240 -9.54 -17.72 -32.55
CA SER A 240 -9.53 -19.03 -33.19
C SER A 240 -10.66 -19.17 -34.19
N LEU A 241 -11.87 -18.77 -33.80
CA LEU A 241 -13.02 -18.81 -34.70
C LEU A 241 -12.78 -17.92 -35.92
N GLN A 242 -12.32 -16.70 -35.71
CA GLN A 242 -12.02 -15.74 -36.79
C GLN A 242 -10.94 -16.26 -37.74
N THR A 243 -9.85 -16.83 -37.23
CA THR A 243 -8.78 -17.39 -38.07
C THR A 243 -9.24 -18.64 -38.83
N SER A 244 -10.04 -19.51 -38.17
CA SER A 244 -10.57 -20.70 -38.85
C SER A 244 -11.56 -20.35 -39.97
N THR A 245 -12.45 -19.38 -39.73
CA THR A 245 -13.38 -18.88 -40.74
C THR A 245 -12.61 -18.23 -41.91
N SER A 246 -11.60 -17.42 -41.62
CA SER A 246 -10.76 -16.82 -42.66
C SER A 246 -9.99 -17.89 -43.46
N ALA A 247 -9.52 -18.94 -42.83
CA ALA A 247 -8.88 -20.06 -43.55
C ALA A 247 -9.88 -20.79 -44.48
N LEU A 248 -11.11 -21.03 -44.02
CA LEU A 248 -12.17 -21.63 -44.85
C LEU A 248 -12.50 -20.76 -46.07
N ASP A 249 -12.65 -19.48 -45.88
CA ASP A 249 -12.95 -18.52 -46.96
C ASP A 249 -11.82 -18.46 -47.99
N SER A 250 -10.57 -18.69 -47.58
CA SER A 250 -9.38 -18.63 -48.39
C SER A 250 -9.02 -19.96 -49.05
N VAL A 251 -9.73 -21.08 -48.80
CA VAL A 251 -9.43 -22.40 -49.40
C VAL A 251 -9.37 -22.33 -50.91
N ARG A 252 -10.35 -21.67 -51.54
CA ARG A 252 -10.40 -21.48 -52.99
C ARG A 252 -9.18 -20.70 -53.52
N ASP A 253 -8.76 -19.69 -52.79
CA ASP A 253 -7.60 -18.89 -53.21
C ASP A 253 -6.30 -19.68 -53.11
N TYR A 254 -6.12 -20.54 -52.08
CA TYR A 254 -5.01 -21.47 -51.97
C TYR A 254 -5.00 -22.49 -53.09
N HIS A 255 -6.17 -22.97 -53.52
CA HIS A 255 -6.28 -23.89 -54.64
C HIS A 255 -5.89 -23.20 -55.96
N ILE A 256 -6.32 -21.96 -56.19
CA ILE A 256 -5.92 -21.17 -57.37
C ILE A 256 -4.40 -20.95 -57.38
N LEU A 257 -3.83 -20.57 -56.23
CA LEU A 257 -2.38 -20.41 -56.09
C LEU A 257 -1.60 -21.67 -56.45
N TYR A 258 -2.11 -22.83 -55.99
CA TYR A 258 -1.52 -24.14 -56.36
C TYR A 258 -1.58 -24.41 -57.88
N LEU A 259 -2.69 -24.13 -58.53
CA LEU A 259 -2.86 -24.25 -59.98
C LEU A 259 -1.93 -23.30 -60.77
N LEU A 260 -1.58 -22.16 -60.22
CA LEU A 260 -0.62 -21.21 -60.76
C LEU A 260 0.86 -21.63 -60.54
N GLY A 261 1.10 -22.78 -59.91
CA GLY A 261 2.42 -23.35 -59.70
C GLY A 261 3.04 -23.02 -58.34
N ASN A 262 2.27 -22.51 -57.41
CA ASN A 262 2.76 -22.27 -56.06
C ASN A 262 3.00 -23.62 -55.33
N LYS A 263 4.14 -23.73 -54.67
CA LYS A 263 4.45 -24.95 -53.90
C LYS A 263 3.68 -24.99 -52.58
N ARG A 264 3.35 -26.19 -52.13
CA ARG A 264 2.66 -26.44 -50.82
C ARG A 264 3.36 -25.71 -49.65
N GLU A 265 4.69 -25.67 -49.65
CA GLU A 265 5.46 -24.96 -48.61
C GLU A 265 5.27 -23.42 -48.63
N GLN A 266 5.02 -22.86 -49.82
CA GLN A 266 4.73 -21.43 -49.94
C GLN A 266 3.33 -21.10 -49.41
N ASN A 267 2.35 -21.96 -49.64
CA ASN A 267 1.00 -21.82 -49.04
C ASN A 267 1.04 -21.89 -47.52
N LYS A 268 1.90 -22.72 -46.91
CA LYS A 268 2.12 -22.75 -45.44
C LYS A 268 2.63 -21.40 -44.95
N VAL A 269 3.60 -20.81 -45.62
CA VAL A 269 4.15 -19.50 -45.21
C VAL A 269 3.11 -18.40 -45.27
N ILE A 270 2.29 -18.38 -46.33
CA ILE A 270 1.20 -17.42 -46.46
C ILE A 270 0.20 -17.59 -45.32
N LEU A 271 -0.19 -18.83 -45.00
CA LEU A 271 -1.10 -19.08 -43.89
C LEU A 271 -0.53 -18.65 -42.54
N ILE A 272 0.77 -18.93 -42.28
CA ILE A 272 1.44 -18.47 -41.07
C ILE A 272 1.39 -16.94 -40.97
N GLN A 273 1.74 -16.23 -42.08
CA GLN A 273 1.71 -14.78 -42.09
C GLN A 273 0.32 -14.21 -41.83
N GLN A 274 -0.70 -14.84 -42.43
CA GLN A 274 -2.10 -14.45 -42.20
C GLN A 274 -2.51 -14.64 -40.72
N ILE A 275 -2.26 -15.79 -40.14
CA ILE A 275 -2.56 -16.08 -38.73
C ILE A 275 -1.79 -15.15 -37.81
N MET A 276 -0.49 -14.97 -38.03
CA MET A 276 0.34 -14.10 -37.22
C MET A 276 -0.13 -12.65 -37.26
N SER A 277 -0.66 -12.17 -38.39
CA SER A 277 -1.21 -10.82 -38.46
C SER A 277 -2.45 -10.63 -37.54
N TYR A 278 -3.33 -11.62 -37.48
CA TYR A 278 -4.50 -11.60 -36.57
C TYR A 278 -4.09 -11.58 -35.09
N PHE A 279 -2.95 -12.16 -34.75
CA PHE A 279 -2.47 -12.20 -33.38
C PHE A 279 -1.59 -11.00 -33.02
N ILE A 280 -0.70 -10.56 -33.90
CA ILE A 280 0.26 -9.49 -33.64
C ILE A 280 -0.39 -8.11 -33.61
N VAL A 281 -1.30 -7.82 -34.54
CA VAL A 281 -1.93 -6.49 -34.63
C VAL A 281 -2.65 -6.09 -33.35
N PRO A 282 -3.52 -6.92 -32.74
CA PRO A 282 -4.12 -6.58 -31.46
C PRO A 282 -3.11 -6.41 -30.33
N LEU A 283 -2.01 -7.20 -30.32
CA LEU A 283 -0.97 -7.09 -29.29
C LEU A 283 -0.21 -5.76 -29.35
N LEU A 284 0.06 -5.24 -30.55
CA LEU A 284 0.71 -3.95 -30.72
C LEU A 284 -0.07 -2.80 -30.06
N VAL A 285 -1.38 -2.93 -29.98
CA VAL A 285 -2.25 -1.96 -29.27
C VAL A 285 -2.38 -2.30 -27.79
N ALA A 286 -2.55 -3.58 -27.47
CA ALA A 286 -2.82 -4.03 -26.11
C ALA A 286 -1.61 -3.85 -25.18
N ILE A 287 -0.37 -4.06 -25.64
CA ILE A 287 0.83 -3.97 -24.82
C ILE A 287 1.04 -2.53 -24.27
N PRO A 288 1.08 -1.47 -25.08
CA PRO A 288 1.23 -0.11 -24.58
C PRO A 288 0.10 0.29 -23.63
N LEU A 289 -1.15 -0.09 -23.96
CA LEU A 289 -2.31 0.19 -23.12
C LEU A 289 -2.19 -0.50 -21.77
N SER A 290 -1.81 -1.78 -21.74
CA SER A 290 -1.61 -2.56 -20.51
C SER A 290 -0.50 -1.96 -19.64
N ILE A 291 0.61 -1.53 -20.25
CA ILE A 291 1.72 -0.88 -19.52
C ILE A 291 1.23 0.43 -18.88
N SER A 292 0.49 1.24 -19.62
CA SER A 292 -0.03 2.52 -19.13
C SER A 292 -1.04 2.33 -17.99
N LEU A 293 -1.97 1.38 -18.15
CA LEU A 293 -2.96 1.04 -17.12
C LEU A 293 -2.29 0.46 -15.88
N SER A 294 -1.34 -0.44 -16.05
CA SER A 294 -0.57 -1.02 -14.93
C SER A 294 0.17 0.05 -14.15
N LYS A 295 0.83 0.99 -14.82
CA LYS A 295 1.50 2.11 -14.15
C LYS A 295 0.54 2.99 -13.36
N ALA A 296 -0.64 3.28 -13.91
CA ALA A 296 -1.67 4.06 -13.21
C ALA A 296 -2.20 3.34 -11.97
N LEU A 297 -2.52 2.05 -12.09
CA LEU A 297 -3.00 1.22 -10.97
C LEU A 297 -1.91 1.04 -9.90
N LEU A 298 -0.67 0.74 -10.30
CA LEU A 298 0.44 0.60 -9.37
C LEU A 298 0.72 1.90 -8.64
N GLY A 299 0.69 3.04 -9.34
CA GLY A 299 0.84 4.35 -8.71
C GLY A 299 -0.24 4.60 -7.66
N TYR A 300 -1.48 4.18 -7.93
CA TYR A 300 -2.56 4.24 -6.95
C TYR A 300 -2.25 3.37 -5.71
N PHE A 301 -1.89 2.10 -5.91
CA PHE A 301 -1.55 1.19 -4.81
C PHE A 301 -0.31 1.62 -4.03
N GLU A 302 0.71 2.13 -4.70
CA GLU A 302 1.91 2.66 -4.05
C GLU A 302 1.60 3.87 -3.17
N ASN A 303 0.71 4.75 -3.61
CA ASN A 303 0.27 5.88 -2.81
C ASN A 303 -0.55 5.43 -1.60
N PHE A 304 -1.47 4.49 -1.79
CA PHE A 304 -2.33 3.97 -0.73
C PHE A 304 -1.54 3.15 0.31
N ALA A 305 -0.73 2.21 -0.15
CA ALA A 305 0.01 1.29 0.73
C ALA A 305 1.38 1.83 1.17
N ASN A 306 1.79 3.00 0.67
CA ASN A 306 3.11 3.59 0.89
C ASN A 306 4.26 2.60 0.67
N THR A 307 4.14 1.79 -0.36
CA THR A 307 5.11 0.74 -0.73
C THR A 307 5.45 0.86 -2.21
N THR A 308 6.58 0.30 -2.61
CA THR A 308 6.93 0.15 -4.03
C THR A 308 6.54 -1.24 -4.49
N VAL A 309 5.77 -1.32 -5.56
CA VAL A 309 5.37 -2.60 -6.17
C VAL A 309 6.31 -2.90 -7.34
N ILE A 310 7.02 -4.00 -7.26
CA ILE A 310 7.91 -4.46 -8.32
C ILE A 310 7.16 -5.52 -9.14
N ILE A 311 6.97 -5.24 -10.43
CA ILE A 311 6.44 -6.24 -11.36
C ILE A 311 7.58 -7.19 -11.71
N ASP A 312 7.47 -8.45 -11.31
CA ASP A 312 8.43 -9.48 -11.72
C ASP A 312 8.16 -9.88 -13.19
N ILE A 313 9.17 -9.75 -14.02
CA ILE A 313 9.11 -10.08 -15.45
C ILE A 313 8.70 -11.55 -15.71
N LYS A 314 8.82 -12.41 -14.71
CA LYS A 314 8.38 -13.83 -14.78
C LYS A 314 6.88 -13.96 -15.07
N TYR A 315 6.05 -13.04 -14.58
CA TYR A 315 4.62 -13.09 -14.88
C TYR A 315 4.32 -12.75 -16.34
N LEU A 316 5.11 -11.86 -16.94
CA LEU A 316 5.01 -11.55 -18.37
C LEU A 316 5.39 -12.77 -19.23
N SER A 317 6.38 -13.55 -18.82
CA SER A 317 6.80 -14.77 -19.56
C SER A 317 5.71 -15.82 -19.63
N VAL A 318 4.91 -15.99 -18.58
CA VAL A 318 3.74 -16.90 -18.57
C VAL A 318 2.69 -16.47 -19.60
N ALA A 319 2.37 -15.20 -19.66
CA ALA A 319 1.42 -14.66 -20.63
C ALA A 319 1.91 -14.86 -22.08
N VAL A 320 3.18 -14.60 -22.33
CA VAL A 320 3.80 -14.85 -23.65
C VAL A 320 3.76 -16.32 -24.02
N LEU A 321 4.07 -17.23 -23.08
CA LEU A 321 4.03 -18.67 -23.33
C LEU A 321 2.62 -19.14 -23.71
N LEU A 322 1.60 -18.72 -22.99
CA LEU A 322 0.19 -19.03 -23.29
C LEU A 322 -0.19 -18.55 -24.71
N PHE A 323 0.20 -17.32 -25.03
CA PHE A 323 -0.07 -16.72 -26.33
C PHE A 323 0.59 -17.52 -27.47
N VAL A 324 1.86 -17.87 -27.35
CA VAL A 324 2.61 -18.66 -28.34
C VAL A 324 1.97 -20.03 -28.51
N THR A 325 1.67 -20.73 -27.39
CA THR A 325 1.06 -22.06 -27.44
C THR A 325 -0.26 -22.01 -28.20
N TYR A 326 -1.08 -21.02 -27.93
CA TYR A 326 -2.38 -20.89 -28.58
C TYR A 326 -2.26 -20.55 -30.07
N SER A 327 -1.32 -19.68 -30.46
CA SER A 327 -1.02 -19.36 -31.86
C SER A 327 -0.61 -20.61 -32.66
N VAL A 328 0.21 -21.48 -32.04
CA VAL A 328 0.62 -22.75 -32.63
C VAL A 328 -0.57 -23.70 -32.83
N VAL A 329 -1.42 -23.86 -31.81
CA VAL A 329 -2.63 -24.72 -31.92
C VAL A 329 -3.54 -24.21 -33.04
N THR A 330 -3.81 -22.90 -33.08
CA THR A 330 -4.63 -22.27 -34.12
C THR A 330 -4.03 -22.50 -35.53
N TYR A 331 -2.73 -22.41 -35.67
CA TYR A 331 -2.06 -22.71 -36.95
C TYR A 331 -2.26 -24.16 -37.37
N ILE A 332 -2.08 -25.13 -36.46
CA ILE A 332 -2.28 -26.55 -36.75
C ILE A 332 -3.69 -26.83 -37.23
N VAL A 333 -4.70 -26.30 -36.55
CA VAL A 333 -6.13 -26.46 -36.91
C VAL A 333 -6.42 -25.82 -38.28
N SER A 334 -5.98 -24.59 -38.49
CA SER A 334 -6.20 -23.90 -39.78
C SER A 334 -5.50 -24.56 -40.93
N TRP A 335 -4.30 -25.12 -40.70
CA TRP A 335 -3.59 -25.89 -41.72
C TRP A 335 -4.34 -27.16 -42.10
N GLN A 336 -4.89 -27.90 -41.16
CA GLN A 336 -5.70 -29.07 -41.43
C GLN A 336 -6.91 -28.77 -42.33
N ILE A 337 -7.55 -27.59 -42.10
CA ILE A 337 -8.68 -27.11 -42.94
C ILE A 337 -8.22 -26.87 -44.40
N VAL A 338 -7.09 -26.25 -44.59
CA VAL A 338 -6.55 -25.93 -45.94
C VAL A 338 -5.98 -27.17 -46.64
N ASP A 339 -5.41 -28.11 -45.92
CA ASP A 339 -4.73 -29.30 -46.45
C ASP A 339 -5.72 -30.43 -46.85
N VAL A 340 -6.89 -30.49 -46.24
CA VAL A 340 -7.91 -31.52 -46.49
C VAL A 340 -8.82 -31.14 -47.66
N ASN A 341 -8.97 -29.85 -47.93
CA ASN A 341 -9.83 -29.33 -49.03
C ASN A 341 -8.98 -28.83 -50.18
#